data_a0ae365fc5137d928dc668e850dac5f8
#
_entry.id   a0ae365fc5137d928dc668e850dac5f8
#
_cell.length_a   1.000
_cell.length_b   1.000
_cell.length_c   1.000
_cell.angle_alpha   90.00
_cell.angle_beta   90.00
_cell.angle_gamma   90.00
#
_symmetry.space_group_name_H-M   'P 1'
#
loop_
_entity.id
_entity.type
_entity.pdbx_description
1 polymer ?
#
loop_
_entity_poly.entity_id
_entity_poly.type
_entity_poly.pdbx_seq_one_letter_code
_entity_poly.pdbx_strand_id
1 'polypeptide(L)'
;MDEIDPLGNPEPTYLQIANALQARIQAGEFPRRLPAERALAQHYGVAYMTVRRGIDVLRQRGVVVTRQGRGTFIRPPDEPGPPG
;
A
#
# COMPACT_ATOMS: atom_id res chain seq x y z
N MET A 1 -5.80 8.24 -10.24
CA MET A 1 -4.62 9.06 -10.22
C MET A 1 -3.78 8.77 -9.00
N ASP A 2 -2.49 8.88 -9.16
CA ASP A 2 -1.52 8.41 -8.18
C ASP A 2 -0.88 9.56 -7.39
N GLU A 3 -1.51 10.71 -7.44
CA GLU A 3 -0.98 11.90 -6.78
C GLU A 3 -1.35 11.94 -5.31
N ILE A 4 -0.37 12.27 -4.48
CA ILE A 4 -0.59 12.47 -3.06
C ILE A 4 -0.59 13.98 -2.82
N ASP A 5 -1.66 14.46 -2.19
CA ASP A 5 -1.85 15.89 -1.94
C ASP A 5 -2.10 16.14 -0.46
N PRO A 6 -1.03 16.17 0.36
CA PRO A 6 -1.22 16.33 1.80
C PRO A 6 -1.73 17.69 2.22
N LEU A 7 -1.60 18.73 1.36
CA LEU A 7 -2.04 20.07 1.70
C LEU A 7 -3.44 20.37 1.21
N GLY A 8 -3.82 19.84 0.05
CA GLY A 8 -5.12 20.12 -0.55
C GLY A 8 -6.19 19.11 -0.20
N ASN A 9 -5.82 17.96 0.33
CA ASN A 9 -6.74 16.87 0.64
C ASN A 9 -6.85 16.74 2.16
N PRO A 10 -8.07 16.80 2.75
CA PRO A 10 -8.23 16.66 4.19
C PRO A 10 -7.92 15.24 4.71
N GLU A 11 -7.83 14.27 3.84
CA GLU A 11 -7.54 12.89 4.24
C GLU A 11 -6.09 12.77 4.72
N PRO A 12 -5.82 12.03 5.80
CA PRO A 12 -4.43 11.81 6.22
C PRO A 12 -3.58 11.24 5.11
N THR A 13 -2.31 11.64 5.06
CA THR A 13 -1.42 11.25 3.98
C THR A 13 -1.26 9.74 3.87
N TYR A 14 -1.18 9.02 5.00
CA TYR A 14 -1.03 7.57 4.94
C TYR A 14 -2.26 6.90 4.31
N LEU A 15 -3.45 7.45 4.47
CA LEU A 15 -4.65 6.92 3.82
C LEU A 15 -4.63 7.22 2.33
N GLN A 16 -4.13 8.38 1.93
CA GLN A 16 -3.94 8.67 0.51
C GLN A 16 -2.99 7.68 -0.13
N ILE A 17 -1.90 7.33 0.56
CA ILE A 17 -0.96 6.31 0.09
C ILE A 17 -1.66 4.96 -0.06
N ALA A 18 -2.41 4.54 0.96
CA ALA A 18 -3.12 3.25 0.92
C ALA A 18 -4.09 3.21 -0.26
N ASN A 19 -4.87 4.27 -0.45
CA ASN A 19 -5.85 4.29 -1.51
C ASN A 19 -5.20 4.33 -2.89
N ALA A 20 -4.12 5.09 -3.04
CA ALA A 20 -3.38 5.15 -4.30
C ALA A 20 -2.77 3.78 -4.64
N LEU A 21 -2.16 3.12 -3.67
CA LEU A 21 -1.59 1.79 -3.88
C LEU A 21 -2.67 0.77 -4.20
N GLN A 22 -3.79 0.83 -3.49
CA GLN A 22 -4.88 -0.11 -3.76
C GLN A 22 -5.40 0.04 -5.18
N ALA A 23 -5.55 1.27 -5.66
CA ALA A 23 -5.98 1.50 -7.03
C ALA A 23 -5.00 0.92 -8.04
N ARG A 24 -3.70 1.07 -7.79
CA ARG A 24 -2.67 0.52 -8.67
C ARG A 24 -2.65 -1.00 -8.63
N ILE A 25 -2.87 -1.58 -7.45
CA ILE A 25 -2.99 -3.03 -7.32
C ILE A 25 -4.17 -3.54 -8.15
N GLN A 26 -5.31 -2.86 -8.04
CA GLN A 26 -6.52 -3.25 -8.78
C GLN A 26 -6.33 -3.08 -10.28
N ALA A 27 -5.49 -2.13 -10.69
CA ALA A 27 -5.15 -1.92 -12.09
C ALA A 27 -4.12 -2.93 -12.62
N GLY A 28 -3.61 -3.82 -11.76
CA GLY A 28 -2.66 -4.85 -12.17
C GLY A 28 -1.22 -4.37 -12.29
N GLU A 29 -0.88 -3.22 -11.72
CA GLU A 29 0.49 -2.70 -11.82
C GLU A 29 1.49 -3.52 -11.02
N PHE A 30 1.02 -4.21 -9.98
CA PHE A 30 1.88 -5.03 -9.12
C PHE A 30 1.32 -6.45 -9.12
N PRO A 31 1.78 -7.31 -10.04
CA PRO A 31 1.15 -8.62 -10.18
C PRO A 31 1.39 -9.55 -9.00
N ARG A 32 2.45 -9.38 -8.23
CA ARG A 32 2.78 -10.29 -7.14
C ARG A 32 3.10 -9.60 -5.83
N ARG A 33 3.89 -8.52 -5.87
CA ARG A 33 4.31 -7.85 -4.64
C ARG A 33 4.51 -6.36 -4.87
N LEU A 34 4.48 -5.60 -3.79
CA LEU A 34 4.75 -4.18 -3.84
C LEU A 34 6.24 -3.91 -3.94
N PRO A 35 6.63 -2.76 -4.51
CA PRO A 35 8.01 -2.30 -4.42
C PRO A 35 8.42 -2.11 -2.95
N ALA A 36 9.72 -2.01 -2.72
CA ALA A 36 10.24 -1.75 -1.39
C ALA A 36 9.66 -0.46 -0.80
N GLU A 37 9.47 -0.45 0.51
CA GLU A 37 8.88 0.70 1.18
C GLU A 37 9.67 1.98 0.94
N ARG A 38 11.00 1.88 0.92
CA ARG A 38 11.85 3.05 0.66
C ARG A 38 11.65 3.60 -0.75
N ALA A 39 11.50 2.71 -1.73
CA ALA A 39 11.24 3.13 -3.11
C ALA A 39 9.89 3.82 -3.21
N LEU A 40 8.88 3.31 -2.51
CA LEU A 40 7.57 3.95 -2.49
C LEU A 40 7.62 5.31 -1.82
N ALA A 41 8.39 5.44 -0.73
CA ALA A 41 8.55 6.72 -0.06
C ALA A 41 9.18 7.75 -0.98
N GLN A 42 10.18 7.35 -1.75
CA GLN A 42 10.81 8.24 -2.73
C GLN A 42 9.84 8.59 -3.85
N HIS A 43 9.11 7.61 -4.35
CA HIS A 43 8.17 7.83 -5.44
C HIS A 43 7.08 8.84 -5.07
N TYR A 44 6.55 8.73 -3.87
CA TYR A 44 5.48 9.61 -3.43
C TYR A 44 5.98 10.88 -2.74
N GLY A 45 7.27 10.96 -2.47
CA GLY A 45 7.82 12.12 -1.78
C GLY A 45 7.35 12.26 -0.34
N VAL A 46 7.19 11.15 0.36
CA VAL A 46 6.68 11.14 1.74
C VAL A 46 7.66 10.40 2.66
N ALA A 47 7.45 10.55 3.96
CA ALA A 47 8.26 9.86 4.95
C ALA A 47 8.08 8.34 4.85
N TYR A 48 9.12 7.62 5.14
CA TYR A 48 9.12 6.16 5.16
C TYR A 48 8.00 5.61 6.08
N MET A 49 7.87 6.18 7.26
CA MET A 49 6.83 5.73 8.21
C MET A 49 5.42 5.96 7.70
N THR A 50 5.22 6.98 6.87
CA THR A 50 3.93 7.24 6.25
C THR A 50 3.57 6.10 5.30
N VAL A 51 4.54 5.64 4.50
CA VAL A 51 4.34 4.49 3.63
C VAL A 51 4.01 3.24 4.45
N ARG A 52 4.75 3.00 5.52
CA ARG A 52 4.50 1.83 6.37
C ARG A 52 3.10 1.84 6.94
N ARG A 53 2.62 3.00 7.38
CA ARG A 53 1.23 3.12 7.89
C ARG A 53 0.22 2.86 6.79
N GLY A 54 0.47 3.34 5.59
CA GLY A 54 -0.39 3.07 4.44
C GLY A 54 -0.46 1.59 4.12
N ILE A 55 0.68 0.91 4.16
CA ILE A 55 0.72 -0.54 3.92
C ILE A 55 0.00 -1.30 5.04
N ASP A 56 0.11 -0.83 6.28
CA ASP A 56 -0.67 -1.41 7.38
C ASP A 56 -2.17 -1.37 7.09
N VAL A 57 -2.66 -0.26 6.56
CA VAL A 57 -4.07 -0.14 6.18
C VAL A 57 -4.42 -1.18 5.12
N LEU A 58 -3.57 -1.36 4.11
CA LEU A 58 -3.80 -2.37 3.08
C LEU A 58 -3.81 -3.78 3.67
N ARG A 59 -2.94 -4.03 4.64
CA ARG A 59 -2.91 -5.33 5.32
C ARG A 59 -4.20 -5.58 6.08
N GLN A 60 -4.69 -4.56 6.79
CA GLN A 60 -5.95 -4.65 7.52
C GLN A 60 -7.13 -4.86 6.59
N ARG A 61 -7.08 -4.28 5.40
CA ARG A 61 -8.11 -4.47 4.37
C ARG A 61 -8.02 -5.82 3.67
N GLY A 62 -6.97 -6.59 3.95
CA GLY A 62 -6.77 -7.88 3.32
C GLY A 62 -6.29 -7.82 1.87
N VAL A 63 -5.78 -6.66 1.45
CA VAL A 63 -5.30 -6.46 0.08
C VAL A 63 -3.90 -7.02 -0.10
N VAL A 64 -3.08 -6.95 0.96
CA VAL A 64 -1.71 -7.44 0.92
C VAL A 64 -1.41 -8.26 2.16
N VAL A 65 -0.37 -9.10 2.06
CA VAL A 65 0.18 -9.85 3.19
C VAL A 65 1.67 -9.58 3.26
N THR A 66 2.20 -9.49 4.48
CA THR A 66 3.64 -9.34 4.69
C THR A 66 4.24 -10.71 4.96
N ARG A 67 5.31 -11.01 4.24
CA ARG A 67 6.10 -12.22 4.47
C ARG A 67 7.45 -11.77 5.00
N GLN A 68 7.70 -12.11 6.23
CA GLN A 68 8.89 -11.63 6.92
C GLN A 68 10.16 -12.01 6.17
N GLY A 69 11.03 -11.02 5.97
CA GLY A 69 12.26 -11.22 5.22
C GLY A 69 12.10 -11.28 3.72
N ARG A 70 10.88 -11.24 3.19
CA ARG A 70 10.63 -11.36 1.74
C ARG A 70 9.90 -10.18 1.14
N GLY A 71 9.14 -9.44 1.95
CA GLY A 71 8.44 -8.25 1.47
C GLY A 71 6.94 -8.33 1.64
N THR A 72 6.26 -7.41 0.98
CA THR A 72 4.80 -7.28 1.02
C THR A 72 4.25 -7.76 -0.30
N PHE A 73 3.39 -8.76 -0.24
CA PHE A 73 2.86 -9.43 -1.42
C PHE A 73 1.39 -9.13 -1.60
N ILE A 74 0.97 -9.06 -2.86
CA ILE A 74 -0.44 -8.90 -3.21
C ILE A 74 -1.14 -10.22 -2.85
N ARG A 75 -2.25 -10.10 -2.14
CA ARG A 75 -3.00 -11.28 -1.75
C ARG A 75 -3.78 -11.81 -2.94
N PRO A 76 -3.63 -13.12 -3.28
CA PRO A 76 -4.42 -13.69 -4.38
C PRO A 76 -5.92 -13.65 -4.04
N PRO A 77 -6.78 -13.45 -5.06
CA PRO A 77 -8.23 -13.33 -4.81
C PRO A 77 -8.87 -14.59 -4.24
N ASP A 78 -8.25 -15.76 -4.46
CA ASP A 78 -8.78 -17.03 -3.95
C ASP A 78 -8.20 -17.43 -2.60
N GLU A 79 -7.32 -16.61 -2.03
CA GLU A 79 -6.73 -16.87 -0.73
C GLU A 79 -7.69 -16.46 0.38
N PRO A 80 -7.87 -17.28 1.44
CA PRO A 80 -8.74 -16.90 2.54
C PRO A 80 -8.30 -15.57 3.17
N GLY A 81 -9.29 -14.79 3.63
CA GLY A 81 -9.01 -13.55 4.30
C GLY A 81 -8.28 -13.74 5.62
N PRO A 82 -7.74 -12.65 6.19
CA PRO A 82 -7.12 -12.73 7.51
C PRO A 82 -8.14 -13.13 8.56
N PRO A 83 -7.70 -13.83 9.61
CA PRO A 83 -8.61 -14.21 10.69
C PRO A 83 -9.12 -12.98 11.44
N GLY A 84 -10.32 -13.08 11.90
CA GLY A 84 -10.98 -12.01 12.66
C GLY A 84 -11.86 -11.13 11.90
#